data_4f40813f16c7b0bc17e96087ebd6a0cf
#
_entry.id   4f40813f16c7b0bc17e96087ebd6a0cf
#
_cell.length_a   1.000
_cell.length_b   1.000
_cell.length_c   1.000
_cell.angle_alpha   90.00
_cell.angle_beta   90.00
_cell.angle_gamma   90.00
#
_symmetry.space_group_name_H-M   'P 1'
#
loop_
_entity.id
_entity.type
_entity.pdbx_description
1 polymer ?
#
loop_
_entity_poly.entity_id
_entity_poly.type
_entity_poly.pdbx_seq_one_letter_code
_entity_poly.pdbx_strand_id
1 'polypeptide(L)'
;MSQAADGIKNVVLVHGGFVDGSGWQGVYDALKKDGYTVSVVQNPTISLADDVAVTKRTLAAQNGPAILVGHSYGGVVITEAGNDPKVAGLVYIAAFAPDKGESVSALIKNPPPGAPVPPILPPQDGFLFLDRAKFRASFAADVSAEAAAFMADSQVPWGVPALEGAITEPAWKKKPSWYVVSTEDKMIPPDAQRAMSKRAGSTVVEVKGSHSVYVSQPQAVANIIAKAAQGVAVAAR
;
A
#
# COMPACT_ATOMS: atom_id res chain seq x y z
N MET A 1 31.57 -22.14 7.62
CA MET A 1 31.03 -20.91 7.02
C MET A 1 29.51 -21.06 7.01
N SER A 2 28.80 -20.38 7.94
CA SER A 2 27.35 -20.39 7.96
C SER A 2 26.86 -19.62 6.73
N GLN A 3 26.19 -20.31 5.79
CA GLN A 3 25.42 -19.61 4.76
C GLN A 3 24.36 -18.81 5.50
N ALA A 4 24.47 -17.47 5.44
CA ALA A 4 23.36 -16.59 5.81
C ALA A 4 22.16 -17.05 4.95
N ALA A 5 21.03 -17.37 5.59
CA ALA A 5 19.84 -17.75 4.84
C ALA A 5 19.50 -16.60 3.89
N ASP A 6 19.50 -16.91 2.60
CA ASP A 6 19.02 -15.95 1.61
C ASP A 6 17.59 -15.57 1.98
N GLY A 7 17.39 -14.27 2.34
CA GLY A 7 16.08 -13.73 2.65
C GLY A 7 15.13 -13.83 1.45
N ILE A 8 13.87 -13.48 1.65
CA ILE A 8 12.89 -13.42 0.57
C ILE A 8 13.40 -12.45 -0.53
N LYS A 9 13.43 -12.90 -1.77
CA LYS A 9 13.93 -12.10 -2.91
C LYS A 9 12.82 -11.51 -3.77
N ASN A 10 11.62 -12.07 -3.75
CA ASN A 10 10.51 -11.56 -4.54
C ASN A 10 9.74 -10.49 -3.76
N VAL A 11 9.45 -9.38 -4.42
CA VAL A 11 8.62 -8.28 -3.91
C VAL A 11 7.52 -7.99 -4.91
N VAL A 12 6.28 -7.90 -4.44
CA VAL A 12 5.11 -7.56 -5.24
C VAL A 12 4.53 -6.26 -4.71
N LEU A 13 4.53 -5.21 -5.54
CA LEU A 13 4.09 -3.85 -5.20
C LEU A 13 2.67 -3.61 -5.71
N VAL A 14 1.77 -3.16 -4.82
CA VAL A 14 0.35 -2.93 -5.10
C VAL A 14 0.01 -1.47 -4.83
N HIS A 15 -0.42 -0.74 -5.86
CA HIS A 15 -0.78 0.67 -5.76
C HIS A 15 -2.16 0.90 -5.11
N GLY A 16 -2.44 2.14 -4.72
CA GLY A 16 -3.70 2.58 -4.13
C GLY A 16 -4.76 3.03 -5.14
N GLY A 17 -5.83 3.63 -4.64
CA GLY A 17 -6.82 4.33 -5.47
C GLY A 17 -6.26 5.63 -6.07
N PHE A 18 -6.85 6.11 -7.13
CA PHE A 18 -6.52 7.34 -7.87
C PHE A 18 -5.17 7.34 -8.60
N VAL A 19 -4.33 6.35 -8.41
CA VAL A 19 -2.99 6.21 -9.00
C VAL A 19 -2.82 4.85 -9.64
N ASP A 20 -1.74 4.67 -10.37
CA ASP A 20 -1.33 3.40 -10.97
C ASP A 20 0.03 2.93 -10.42
N GLY A 21 0.57 1.89 -11.03
CA GLY A 21 1.85 1.32 -10.62
C GLY A 21 3.07 2.20 -10.95
N SER A 22 2.95 3.26 -11.74
CA SER A 22 4.10 4.09 -12.14
C SER A 22 4.75 4.83 -10.97
N GLY A 23 3.96 5.17 -9.94
CA GLY A 23 4.47 5.80 -8.72
C GLY A 23 5.49 4.96 -7.96
N TRP A 24 5.54 3.65 -8.18
CA TRP A 24 6.50 2.75 -7.57
C TRP A 24 7.91 2.82 -8.18
N GLN A 25 8.14 3.57 -9.26
CA GLN A 25 9.41 3.57 -10.00
C GLN A 25 10.64 3.73 -9.10
N GLY A 26 10.66 4.72 -8.19
CA GLY A 26 11.80 4.95 -7.32
C GLY A 26 12.07 3.82 -6.33
N VAL A 27 11.01 3.21 -5.77
CA VAL A 27 11.12 2.03 -4.89
C VAL A 27 11.58 0.81 -5.68
N TYR A 28 11.03 0.62 -6.89
CA TYR A 28 11.44 -0.44 -7.81
C TYR A 28 12.95 -0.36 -8.10
N ASP A 29 13.46 0.81 -8.49
CA ASP A 29 14.87 1.00 -8.84
C ASP A 29 15.79 0.72 -7.64
N ALA A 30 15.43 1.18 -6.45
CA ALA A 30 16.17 0.91 -5.22
C ALA A 30 16.22 -0.60 -4.90
N LEU A 31 15.09 -1.29 -4.95
CA LEU A 31 15.02 -2.72 -4.69
C LEU A 31 15.75 -3.55 -5.76
N LYS A 32 15.65 -3.16 -7.04
CA LYS A 32 16.41 -3.82 -8.12
C LYS A 32 17.90 -3.70 -7.94
N LYS A 33 18.40 -2.54 -7.52
CA LYS A 33 19.81 -2.30 -7.19
C LYS A 33 20.30 -3.21 -6.07
N ASP A 34 19.43 -3.50 -5.09
CA ASP A 34 19.71 -4.38 -3.95
C ASP A 34 19.47 -5.88 -4.27
N GLY A 35 19.24 -6.22 -5.54
CA GLY A 35 19.15 -7.61 -6.03
C GLY A 35 17.80 -8.29 -5.79
N TYR A 36 16.72 -7.53 -5.54
CA TYR A 36 15.38 -8.07 -5.46
C TYR A 36 14.77 -8.32 -6.84
N THR A 37 13.89 -9.31 -6.94
CA THR A 37 12.97 -9.52 -8.06
C THR A 37 11.68 -8.79 -7.74
N VAL A 38 11.35 -7.75 -8.51
CA VAL A 38 10.23 -6.86 -8.22
C VAL A 38 9.18 -6.97 -9.32
N SER A 39 7.93 -7.15 -8.92
CA SER A 39 6.76 -7.09 -9.79
C SER A 39 5.83 -5.97 -9.32
N VAL A 40 5.28 -5.21 -10.25
CA VAL A 40 4.31 -4.14 -9.96
C VAL A 40 2.96 -4.58 -10.48
N VAL A 41 1.96 -4.59 -9.60
CA VAL A 41 0.58 -4.91 -9.95
C VAL A 41 -0.07 -3.67 -10.55
N GLN A 42 -0.80 -3.84 -11.65
CA GLN A 42 -1.67 -2.82 -12.21
C GLN A 42 -3.12 -3.16 -11.83
N ASN A 43 -3.57 -2.59 -10.73
CA ASN A 43 -4.93 -2.79 -10.24
C ASN A 43 -5.93 -2.11 -11.18
N PRO A 44 -7.00 -2.78 -11.63
CA PRO A 44 -8.07 -2.12 -12.38
C PRO A 44 -8.86 -1.10 -11.55
N THR A 45 -8.79 -1.17 -10.22
CA THR A 45 -9.49 -0.31 -9.26
C THR A 45 -11.02 -0.25 -9.45
N ILE A 46 -11.60 -1.29 -10.05
CA ILE A 46 -13.05 -1.41 -10.29
C ILE A 46 -13.75 -1.97 -9.05
N SER A 47 -13.23 -3.08 -8.52
CA SER A 47 -13.71 -3.71 -7.29
C SER A 47 -12.56 -4.34 -6.51
N LEU A 48 -12.74 -4.55 -5.20
CA LEU A 48 -11.75 -5.27 -4.39
C LEU A 48 -11.50 -6.69 -4.93
N ALA A 49 -12.54 -7.36 -5.39
CA ALA A 49 -12.42 -8.72 -5.94
C ALA A 49 -11.54 -8.77 -7.20
N ASP A 50 -11.68 -7.79 -8.10
CA ASP A 50 -10.86 -7.70 -9.32
C ASP A 50 -9.40 -7.40 -8.97
N ASP A 51 -9.16 -6.46 -8.06
CA ASP A 51 -7.82 -6.06 -7.63
C ASP A 51 -7.09 -7.21 -6.91
N VAL A 52 -7.78 -7.95 -6.06
CA VAL A 52 -7.28 -9.17 -5.43
C VAL A 52 -6.97 -10.26 -6.46
N ALA A 53 -7.83 -10.44 -7.47
CA ALA A 53 -7.61 -11.43 -8.53
C ALA A 53 -6.37 -11.11 -9.37
N VAL A 54 -6.15 -9.84 -9.73
CA VAL A 54 -4.93 -9.40 -10.45
C VAL A 54 -3.69 -9.57 -9.59
N THR A 55 -3.75 -9.21 -8.30
CA THR A 55 -2.66 -9.40 -7.35
C THR A 55 -2.28 -10.88 -7.22
N LYS A 56 -3.26 -11.78 -7.07
CA LYS A 56 -3.03 -13.23 -7.01
C LYS A 56 -2.41 -13.79 -8.29
N ARG A 57 -2.79 -13.28 -9.48
CA ARG A 57 -2.12 -13.66 -10.74
C ARG A 57 -0.65 -13.28 -10.74
N THR A 58 -0.31 -12.09 -10.24
CA THR A 58 1.08 -11.65 -10.11
C THR A 58 1.85 -12.51 -9.11
N LEU A 59 1.24 -12.87 -7.97
CA LEU A 59 1.82 -13.79 -6.98
C LEU A 59 2.04 -15.18 -7.58
N ALA A 60 1.09 -15.70 -8.36
CA ALA A 60 1.22 -17.01 -9.00
C ALA A 60 2.43 -17.10 -9.94
N ALA A 61 2.78 -15.99 -10.60
CA ALA A 61 3.93 -15.90 -11.49
C ALA A 61 5.30 -15.83 -10.77
N GLN A 62 5.32 -15.65 -9.43
CA GLN A 62 6.57 -15.62 -8.69
C GLN A 62 7.19 -17.02 -8.59
N ASN A 63 8.52 -17.09 -8.67
CA ASN A 63 9.29 -18.35 -8.58
C ASN A 63 9.55 -18.81 -7.14
N GLY A 64 8.96 -18.15 -6.14
CA GLY A 64 9.13 -18.47 -4.71
C GLY A 64 8.30 -17.55 -3.82
N PRO A 65 8.51 -17.59 -2.50
CA PRO A 65 7.80 -16.73 -1.57
C PRO A 65 8.11 -15.25 -1.82
N ALA A 66 7.12 -14.39 -1.55
CA ALA A 66 7.19 -12.95 -1.82
C ALA A 66 6.79 -12.11 -0.59
N ILE A 67 7.38 -10.92 -0.50
CA ILE A 67 6.85 -9.82 0.32
C ILE A 67 5.80 -9.08 -0.51
N LEU A 68 4.60 -8.97 0.03
CA LEU A 68 3.50 -8.26 -0.59
C LEU A 68 3.36 -6.87 0.02
N VAL A 69 3.47 -5.84 -0.80
CA VAL A 69 3.53 -4.43 -0.38
C VAL A 69 2.33 -3.68 -0.90
N GLY A 70 1.62 -2.94 -0.05
CA GLY A 70 0.45 -2.15 -0.45
C GLY A 70 0.54 -0.70 0.01
N HIS A 71 0.27 0.24 -0.90
CA HIS A 71 0.11 1.65 -0.62
C HIS A 71 -1.36 2.02 -0.54
N SER A 72 -1.76 2.82 0.45
CA SER A 72 -3.12 3.37 0.55
C SER A 72 -4.20 2.27 0.49
N TYR A 73 -5.16 2.35 -0.43
CA TYR A 73 -6.13 1.28 -0.73
C TYR A 73 -5.47 -0.06 -1.08
N GLY A 74 -4.26 -0.03 -1.66
CA GLY A 74 -3.49 -1.26 -1.88
C GLY A 74 -3.25 -2.07 -0.60
N GLY A 75 -3.31 -1.43 0.58
CA GLY A 75 -3.31 -2.11 1.88
C GLY A 75 -4.53 -3.00 2.09
N VAL A 76 -5.71 -2.59 1.61
CA VAL A 76 -6.92 -3.44 1.64
C VAL A 76 -6.73 -4.66 0.74
N VAL A 77 -6.22 -4.42 -0.47
CA VAL A 77 -5.94 -5.49 -1.45
C VAL A 77 -4.96 -6.53 -0.87
N ILE A 78 -3.84 -6.07 -0.27
CA ILE A 78 -2.87 -7.00 0.31
C ILE A 78 -3.37 -7.69 1.58
N THR A 79 -4.28 -7.06 2.33
CA THR A 79 -4.91 -7.68 3.51
C THR A 79 -5.73 -8.89 3.10
N GLU A 80 -6.44 -8.85 1.98
CA GLU A 80 -7.21 -9.97 1.45
C GLU A 80 -6.34 -10.96 0.65
N ALA A 81 -5.55 -10.48 -0.31
CA ALA A 81 -4.69 -11.31 -1.15
C ALA A 81 -3.54 -11.98 -0.37
N GLY A 82 -3.14 -11.42 0.75
CA GLY A 82 -2.03 -11.90 1.58
C GLY A 82 -2.24 -13.27 2.22
N ASN A 83 -3.46 -13.82 2.17
CA ASN A 83 -3.72 -15.21 2.56
C ASN A 83 -3.17 -16.23 1.56
N ASP A 84 -2.68 -15.79 0.39
CA ASP A 84 -2.00 -16.65 -0.58
C ASP A 84 -0.76 -17.32 0.07
N PRO A 85 -0.55 -18.64 -0.14
CA PRO A 85 0.59 -19.37 0.44
C PRO A 85 1.95 -18.85 0.01
N LYS A 86 2.06 -18.18 -1.15
CA LYS A 86 3.30 -17.53 -1.60
C LYS A 86 3.64 -16.26 -0.84
N VAL A 87 2.70 -15.66 -0.10
CA VAL A 87 2.98 -14.46 0.68
C VAL A 87 3.66 -14.83 1.98
N ALA A 88 4.89 -14.38 2.16
CA ALA A 88 5.69 -14.61 3.36
C ALA A 88 5.52 -13.50 4.41
N GLY A 89 5.23 -12.27 3.99
CA GLY A 89 5.03 -11.12 4.86
C GLY A 89 4.37 -9.96 4.13
N LEU A 90 3.84 -9.02 4.88
CA LEU A 90 3.06 -7.86 4.40
C LEU A 90 3.77 -6.55 4.75
N VAL A 91 3.78 -5.59 3.83
CA VAL A 91 4.29 -4.24 4.10
C VAL A 91 3.23 -3.22 3.71
N TYR A 92 2.79 -2.43 4.67
CA TYR A 92 1.81 -1.36 4.51
C TYR A 92 2.54 -0.01 4.39
N ILE A 93 2.27 0.76 3.36
CA ILE A 93 2.88 2.07 3.12
C ILE A 93 1.80 3.14 3.12
N ALA A 94 1.70 3.95 4.19
CA ALA A 94 0.64 4.96 4.33
C ALA A 94 -0.74 4.38 3.94
N ALA A 95 -1.11 3.21 4.48
CA ALA A 95 -2.13 2.34 3.92
C ALA A 95 -3.24 2.00 4.90
N PHE A 96 -4.38 1.57 4.37
CA PHE A 96 -5.41 0.91 5.17
C PHE A 96 -4.98 -0.52 5.54
N ALA A 97 -5.24 -0.93 6.79
CA ALA A 97 -5.03 -2.30 7.27
C ALA A 97 -6.33 -2.77 7.97
N PRO A 98 -7.39 -3.08 7.19
CA PRO A 98 -8.71 -3.42 7.72
C PRO A 98 -8.72 -4.75 8.48
N ASP A 99 -9.64 -4.89 9.43
CA ASP A 99 -10.00 -6.16 10.04
C ASP A 99 -11.20 -6.80 9.28
N LYS A 100 -11.56 -8.00 9.66
CA LYS A 100 -12.68 -8.74 9.07
C LYS A 100 -13.97 -7.91 9.07
N GLY A 101 -14.60 -7.80 7.91
CA GLY A 101 -15.82 -7.04 7.71
C GLY A 101 -15.63 -5.55 7.52
N GLU A 102 -14.40 -5.03 7.66
CA GLU A 102 -14.09 -3.63 7.38
C GLU A 102 -13.77 -3.40 5.90
N SER A 103 -14.17 -2.23 5.40
CA SER A 103 -13.84 -1.67 4.10
C SER A 103 -13.19 -0.30 4.28
N VAL A 104 -12.66 0.31 3.21
CA VAL A 104 -12.21 1.71 3.28
C VAL A 104 -13.36 2.62 3.71
N SER A 105 -14.55 2.44 3.10
CA SER A 105 -15.76 3.20 3.44
C SER A 105 -16.08 3.14 4.94
N ALA A 106 -15.98 1.96 5.55
CA ALA A 106 -16.22 1.78 6.98
C ALA A 106 -15.17 2.49 7.84
N LEU A 107 -13.89 2.42 7.45
CA LEU A 107 -12.78 3.01 8.20
C LEU A 107 -12.77 4.54 8.17
N ILE A 108 -13.22 5.15 7.08
CA ILE A 108 -13.25 6.63 6.94
C ILE A 108 -14.57 7.27 7.40
N LYS A 109 -15.55 6.47 7.80
CA LYS A 109 -16.91 6.95 8.13
C LYS A 109 -16.94 7.93 9.31
N ASN A 110 -16.05 7.72 10.30
CA ASN A 110 -16.01 8.51 11.53
C ASN A 110 -14.58 9.05 11.75
N PRO A 111 -14.17 10.08 11.00
CA PRO A 111 -12.83 10.64 11.16
C PRO A 111 -12.68 11.30 12.53
N PRO A 112 -11.47 11.32 13.11
CA PRO A 112 -11.20 12.08 14.33
C PRO A 112 -11.54 13.55 14.15
N PRO A 113 -11.99 14.27 15.20
CA PRO A 113 -12.23 15.71 15.13
C PRO A 113 -10.98 16.46 14.61
N GLY A 114 -11.16 17.34 13.61
CA GLY A 114 -10.07 18.11 13.02
C GLY A 114 -9.20 17.34 12.03
N ALA A 115 -9.49 16.08 11.74
CA ALA A 115 -8.78 15.33 10.71
C ALA A 115 -8.97 15.97 9.32
N PRO A 116 -7.92 15.99 8.46
CA PRO A 116 -8.08 16.43 7.09
C PRO A 116 -9.14 15.59 6.36
N VAL A 117 -9.94 16.25 5.54
CA VAL A 117 -10.92 15.59 4.68
C VAL A 117 -10.31 15.46 3.29
N PRO A 118 -10.11 14.23 2.77
CA PRO A 118 -9.65 14.04 1.41
C PRO A 118 -10.59 14.71 0.39
N PRO A 119 -10.08 15.40 -0.63
CA PRO A 119 -10.90 16.13 -1.60
C PRO A 119 -11.48 15.18 -2.67
N ILE A 120 -12.17 14.14 -2.22
CA ILE A 120 -12.85 13.18 -3.10
C ILE A 120 -14.10 13.84 -3.66
N LEU A 121 -14.22 13.85 -4.98
CA LEU A 121 -15.40 14.38 -5.67
C LEU A 121 -16.57 13.38 -5.56
N PRO A 122 -17.81 13.86 -5.69
CA PRO A 122 -18.97 12.98 -5.80
C PRO A 122 -18.77 11.92 -6.91
N PRO A 123 -19.23 10.69 -6.73
CA PRO A 123 -19.03 9.64 -7.72
C PRO A 123 -19.69 9.99 -9.05
N GLN A 124 -19.01 9.67 -10.16
CA GLN A 124 -19.53 9.76 -11.52
C GLN A 124 -19.50 8.36 -12.12
N ASP A 125 -20.62 7.89 -12.60
CA ASP A 125 -20.78 6.54 -13.18
C ASP A 125 -20.23 5.40 -12.30
N GLY A 126 -20.30 5.56 -10.97
CA GLY A 126 -19.78 4.58 -10.02
C GLY A 126 -18.28 4.68 -9.72
N PHE A 127 -17.60 5.74 -10.20
CA PHE A 127 -16.18 5.97 -9.96
C PHE A 127 -15.91 7.29 -9.24
N LEU A 128 -14.83 7.29 -8.47
CA LEU A 128 -14.35 8.40 -7.66
C LEU A 128 -13.08 8.99 -8.25
N PHE A 129 -12.93 10.30 -8.08
CA PHE A 129 -11.73 11.08 -8.40
C PHE A 129 -11.42 12.03 -7.27
N LEU A 130 -10.16 12.45 -7.16
CA LEU A 130 -9.77 13.59 -6.35
C LEU A 130 -9.91 14.88 -7.16
N ASP A 131 -10.30 15.97 -6.48
CA ASP A 131 -10.22 17.31 -7.03
C ASP A 131 -8.77 17.62 -7.45
N ARG A 132 -8.54 17.82 -8.76
CA ARG A 132 -7.21 18.06 -9.33
C ARG A 132 -6.52 19.28 -8.72
N ALA A 133 -7.28 20.36 -8.45
CA ALA A 133 -6.72 21.57 -7.87
C ALA A 133 -6.21 21.38 -6.43
N LYS A 134 -6.76 20.39 -5.72
CA LYS A 134 -6.40 20.06 -4.34
C LYS A 134 -5.49 18.82 -4.23
N PHE A 135 -5.25 18.12 -5.34
CA PHE A 135 -4.51 16.86 -5.35
C PHE A 135 -3.13 17.00 -4.72
N ARG A 136 -2.32 17.96 -5.16
CA ARG A 136 -0.97 18.17 -4.61
C ARG A 136 -1.00 18.39 -3.11
N ALA A 137 -1.85 19.29 -2.62
CA ALA A 137 -1.89 19.67 -1.21
C ALA A 137 -2.31 18.51 -0.28
N SER A 138 -3.12 17.57 -0.78
CA SER A 138 -3.66 16.47 0.03
C SER A 138 -2.95 15.14 -0.20
N PHE A 139 -2.59 14.82 -1.45
CA PHE A 139 -2.02 13.51 -1.82
C PHE A 139 -0.50 13.54 -1.98
N ALA A 140 0.07 14.62 -2.54
CA ALA A 140 1.46 14.67 -3.01
C ALA A 140 2.17 15.98 -2.59
N ALA A 141 2.01 16.41 -1.33
CA ALA A 141 2.48 17.71 -0.86
C ALA A 141 4.01 17.86 -0.88
N ASP A 142 4.74 16.78 -0.72
CA ASP A 142 6.21 16.70 -0.70
C ASP A 142 6.84 16.21 -2.02
N VAL A 143 6.02 16.06 -3.06
CA VAL A 143 6.46 15.78 -4.43
C VAL A 143 6.62 17.10 -5.21
N SER A 144 7.49 17.13 -6.23
CA SER A 144 7.63 18.34 -7.07
C SER A 144 6.28 18.78 -7.67
N ALA A 145 6.12 20.07 -7.93
CA ALA A 145 4.87 20.59 -8.49
C ALA A 145 4.53 19.93 -9.85
N GLU A 146 5.55 19.71 -10.68
CA GLU A 146 5.41 19.07 -11.99
C GLU A 146 4.96 17.62 -11.87
N ALA A 147 5.62 16.82 -11.02
CA ALA A 147 5.24 15.44 -10.81
C ALA A 147 3.84 15.31 -10.18
N ALA A 148 3.50 16.17 -9.22
CA ALA A 148 2.17 16.20 -8.62
C ALA A 148 1.08 16.60 -9.61
N ALA A 149 1.37 17.51 -10.55
CA ALA A 149 0.44 17.87 -11.63
C ALA A 149 0.20 16.69 -12.58
N PHE A 150 1.27 15.99 -12.98
CA PHE A 150 1.14 14.78 -13.77
C PHE A 150 0.31 13.71 -13.07
N MET A 151 0.56 13.44 -11.77
CA MET A 151 -0.22 12.50 -10.97
C MET A 151 -1.71 12.90 -10.91
N ALA A 152 -2.00 14.21 -10.76
CA ALA A 152 -3.37 14.72 -10.73
C ALA A 152 -4.11 14.56 -12.07
N ASP A 153 -3.38 14.70 -13.19
CA ASP A 153 -3.95 14.59 -14.55
C ASP A 153 -4.06 13.15 -15.04
N SER A 154 -3.22 12.25 -14.50
CA SER A 154 -3.19 10.82 -14.83
C SER A 154 -3.94 9.93 -13.83
N GLN A 155 -4.86 10.49 -13.02
CA GLN A 155 -5.62 9.71 -12.05
C GLN A 155 -6.31 8.51 -12.70
N VAL A 156 -6.22 7.37 -12.03
CA VAL A 156 -7.03 6.18 -12.36
C VAL A 156 -8.37 6.30 -11.62
N PRO A 157 -9.52 6.14 -12.30
CA PRO A 157 -10.81 6.15 -11.64
C PRO A 157 -10.89 5.05 -10.58
N TRP A 158 -11.35 5.39 -9.36
CA TRP A 158 -11.48 4.43 -8.28
C TRP A 158 -12.94 4.02 -8.07
N GLY A 159 -13.28 2.76 -8.32
CA GLY A 159 -14.63 2.24 -8.24
C GLY A 159 -15.22 2.28 -6.84
N VAL A 160 -16.48 2.69 -6.72
CA VAL A 160 -17.22 2.59 -5.46
C VAL A 160 -17.22 1.17 -4.90
N PRO A 161 -17.36 0.08 -5.71
CA PRO A 161 -17.24 -1.28 -5.18
C PRO A 161 -15.85 -1.62 -4.62
N ALA A 162 -14.78 -0.94 -5.08
CA ALA A 162 -13.46 -1.10 -4.49
C ALA A 162 -13.34 -0.39 -3.12
N LEU A 163 -13.93 0.82 -3.00
CA LEU A 163 -14.03 1.54 -1.72
C LEU A 163 -14.85 0.78 -0.67
N GLU A 164 -15.93 0.12 -1.09
CA GLU A 164 -16.89 -0.57 -0.20
C GLU A 164 -16.55 -2.04 0.03
N GLY A 165 -15.60 -2.59 -0.69
CA GLY A 165 -15.19 -3.99 -0.57
C GLY A 165 -14.69 -4.31 0.83
N ALA A 166 -15.37 -5.22 1.52
CA ALA A 166 -15.04 -5.63 2.89
C ALA A 166 -14.10 -6.83 2.90
N ILE A 167 -13.19 -6.85 3.88
CA ILE A 167 -12.24 -7.95 4.10
C ILE A 167 -12.96 -9.17 4.66
N THR A 168 -12.66 -10.33 4.10
CA THR A 168 -13.20 -11.61 4.59
C THR A 168 -12.30 -12.23 5.66
N GLU A 169 -10.99 -12.24 5.43
CA GLU A 169 -10.01 -12.78 6.36
C GLU A 169 -8.72 -11.93 6.31
N PRO A 170 -8.41 -11.14 7.36
CA PRO A 170 -7.26 -10.27 7.33
C PRO A 170 -5.95 -11.06 7.48
N ALA A 171 -5.12 -11.03 6.45
CA ALA A 171 -3.87 -11.80 6.36
C ALA A 171 -2.86 -11.42 7.45
N TRP A 172 -2.87 -10.18 7.96
CA TRP A 172 -2.00 -9.74 9.04
C TRP A 172 -2.23 -10.47 10.38
N LYS A 173 -3.34 -11.20 10.53
CA LYS A 173 -3.56 -12.09 11.69
C LYS A 173 -2.69 -13.36 11.65
N LYS A 174 -2.20 -13.71 10.45
CA LYS A 174 -1.45 -14.97 10.22
C LYS A 174 -0.04 -14.73 9.68
N LYS A 175 0.22 -13.55 9.15
CA LYS A 175 1.50 -13.20 8.51
C LYS A 175 2.16 -12.06 9.26
N PRO A 176 3.50 -12.07 9.41
CA PRO A 176 4.22 -10.93 9.94
C PRO A 176 4.00 -9.71 9.04
N SER A 177 3.91 -8.54 9.66
CA SER A 177 3.66 -7.30 8.92
C SER A 177 4.55 -6.15 9.38
N TRP A 178 4.83 -5.24 8.46
CA TRP A 178 5.56 -4.00 8.66
C TRP A 178 4.71 -2.84 8.15
N TYR A 179 4.93 -1.67 8.72
CA TYR A 179 4.13 -0.51 8.39
C TYR A 179 4.96 0.77 8.36
N VAL A 180 4.87 1.54 7.27
CA VAL A 180 5.36 2.92 7.19
C VAL A 180 4.20 3.86 7.49
N VAL A 181 4.28 4.57 8.60
CA VAL A 181 3.39 5.68 8.93
C VAL A 181 3.95 6.95 8.30
N SER A 182 3.20 7.58 7.42
CA SER A 182 3.55 8.87 6.83
C SER A 182 3.04 10.00 7.70
N THR A 183 3.96 10.78 8.31
CA THR A 183 3.58 11.70 9.41
C THR A 183 2.92 13.00 8.98
N GLU A 184 2.92 13.30 7.68
CA GLU A 184 2.28 14.49 7.08
C GLU A 184 1.15 14.11 6.09
N ASP A 185 0.65 12.87 6.19
CA ASP A 185 -0.43 12.35 5.35
C ASP A 185 -1.76 13.05 5.63
N LYS A 186 -2.37 13.59 4.57
CA LYS A 186 -3.69 14.26 4.62
C LYS A 186 -4.81 13.46 3.96
N MET A 187 -4.49 12.26 3.45
CA MET A 187 -5.47 11.32 2.91
C MET A 187 -5.90 10.29 3.96
N ILE A 188 -4.92 9.69 4.66
CA ILE A 188 -5.15 8.79 5.80
C ILE A 188 -4.43 9.43 6.99
N PRO A 189 -5.16 10.00 7.96
CA PRO A 189 -4.53 10.68 9.10
C PRO A 189 -3.49 9.80 9.78
N PRO A 190 -2.31 10.33 10.17
CA PRO A 190 -1.23 9.54 10.80
C PRO A 190 -1.70 8.76 12.04
N ASP A 191 -2.62 9.31 12.84
CA ASP A 191 -3.15 8.61 14.01
C ASP A 191 -4.02 7.40 13.63
N ALA A 192 -4.74 7.47 12.52
CA ALA A 192 -5.45 6.31 11.98
C ALA A 192 -4.47 5.23 11.50
N GLN A 193 -3.38 5.63 10.84
CA GLN A 193 -2.31 4.71 10.44
C GLN A 193 -1.66 4.04 11.66
N ARG A 194 -1.36 4.80 12.73
CA ARG A 194 -0.83 4.26 14.00
C ARG A 194 -1.79 3.28 14.65
N ALA A 195 -3.09 3.61 14.67
CA ALA A 195 -4.11 2.73 15.25
C ALA A 195 -4.22 1.41 14.49
N MET A 196 -4.27 1.45 13.15
CA MET A 196 -4.34 0.25 12.31
C MET A 196 -3.06 -0.60 12.40
N SER A 197 -1.88 0.02 12.36
CA SER A 197 -0.59 -0.68 12.49
C SER A 197 -0.42 -1.34 13.85
N LYS A 198 -0.84 -0.69 14.93
CA LYS A 198 -0.84 -1.25 16.29
C LYS A 198 -1.79 -2.46 16.38
N ARG A 199 -3.01 -2.33 15.85
CA ARG A 199 -3.99 -3.42 15.81
C ARG A 199 -3.46 -4.63 15.05
N ALA A 200 -2.79 -4.40 13.93
CA ALA A 200 -2.19 -5.45 13.12
C ALA A 200 -0.90 -6.05 13.73
N GLY A 201 -0.39 -5.51 14.84
CA GLY A 201 0.86 -5.96 15.45
C GLY A 201 2.08 -5.75 14.55
N SER A 202 2.02 -4.76 13.65
CA SER A 202 3.07 -4.49 12.67
C SER A 202 4.34 -3.92 13.30
N THR A 203 5.50 -4.23 12.74
CA THR A 203 6.74 -3.47 12.98
C THR A 203 6.64 -2.12 12.30
N VAL A 204 6.63 -1.02 13.07
CA VAL A 204 6.33 0.32 12.58
C VAL A 204 7.60 1.15 12.38
N VAL A 205 7.64 1.91 11.29
CA VAL A 205 8.60 3.00 11.06
C VAL A 205 7.79 4.24 10.68
N GLU A 206 8.09 5.38 11.30
CA GLU A 206 7.51 6.67 10.91
C GLU A 206 8.45 7.41 9.96
N VAL A 207 7.89 7.92 8.87
CA VAL A 207 8.61 8.67 7.84
C VAL A 207 7.94 10.01 7.65
N LYS A 208 8.72 11.10 7.67
CA LYS A 208 8.22 12.42 7.35
C LYS A 208 7.92 12.51 5.86
N GLY A 209 6.64 12.56 5.51
CA GLY A 209 6.20 12.61 4.10
C GLY A 209 4.69 12.77 3.98
N SER A 210 4.22 13.08 2.78
CA SER A 210 2.82 13.11 2.41
C SER A 210 2.26 11.72 2.17
N HIS A 211 1.02 11.63 1.67
CA HIS A 211 0.44 10.35 1.24
C HIS A 211 1.27 9.65 0.14
N SER A 212 2.00 10.43 -0.66
CA SER A 212 2.91 9.92 -1.71
C SER A 212 4.33 9.62 -1.19
N VAL A 213 4.49 9.21 0.07
CA VAL A 213 5.80 8.92 0.70
C VAL A 213 6.65 7.92 -0.10
N TYR A 214 6.03 7.00 -0.83
CA TYR A 214 6.72 6.04 -1.69
C TYR A 214 7.33 6.68 -2.96
N VAL A 215 6.82 7.85 -3.35
CA VAL A 215 7.37 8.67 -4.46
C VAL A 215 8.44 9.60 -3.95
N SER A 216 8.18 10.32 -2.85
CA SER A 216 9.08 11.34 -2.30
C SER A 216 10.26 10.77 -1.49
N GLN A 217 10.06 9.60 -0.85
CA GLN A 217 11.03 8.94 0.03
C GLN A 217 11.25 7.46 -0.36
N PRO A 218 11.56 7.17 -1.65
CA PRO A 218 11.58 5.78 -2.15
C PRO A 218 12.61 4.91 -1.44
N GLN A 219 13.76 5.47 -1.01
CA GLN A 219 14.78 4.71 -0.30
C GLN A 219 14.31 4.31 1.12
N ALA A 220 13.59 5.18 1.82
CA ALA A 220 13.04 4.86 3.14
C ALA A 220 12.03 3.70 3.04
N VAL A 221 11.20 3.71 2.00
CA VAL A 221 10.23 2.64 1.71
C VAL A 221 10.95 1.34 1.31
N ALA A 222 11.95 1.41 0.43
CA ALA A 222 12.73 0.23 0.05
C ALA A 222 13.44 -0.41 1.25
N ASN A 223 13.96 0.39 2.18
CA ASN A 223 14.63 -0.09 3.38
C ASN A 223 13.70 -0.91 4.30
N ILE A 224 12.43 -0.51 4.49
CA ILE A 224 11.50 -1.30 5.30
C ILE A 224 11.09 -2.59 4.58
N ILE A 225 10.93 -2.56 3.26
CA ILE A 225 10.66 -3.76 2.45
C ILE A 225 11.84 -4.75 2.58
N ALA A 226 13.08 -4.27 2.49
CA ALA A 226 14.26 -5.10 2.69
C ALA A 226 14.34 -5.70 4.10
N LYS A 227 14.01 -4.91 5.14
CA LYS A 227 13.90 -5.41 6.53
C LYS A 227 12.84 -6.50 6.66
N ALA A 228 11.68 -6.33 6.02
CA ALA A 228 10.63 -7.35 5.98
C ALA A 228 11.13 -8.64 5.33
N ALA A 229 11.77 -8.53 4.17
CA ALA A 229 12.31 -9.67 3.44
C ALA A 229 13.36 -10.47 4.23
N GLN A 230 14.18 -9.79 5.02
CA GLN A 230 15.17 -10.41 5.91
C GLN A 230 14.52 -10.97 7.19
N GLY A 231 13.56 -10.25 7.79
CA GLY A 231 12.92 -10.62 9.04
C GLY A 231 12.08 -11.89 8.93
N VAL A 232 11.40 -12.11 7.82
CA VAL A 232 10.63 -13.33 7.58
C VAL A 232 11.53 -14.56 7.45
N ALA A 233 12.68 -14.42 6.81
CA ALA A 233 13.62 -15.53 6.62
C ALA A 233 14.18 -16.07 7.96
N VAL A 234 14.28 -15.22 8.98
CA VAL A 234 14.72 -15.61 10.33
C VAL A 234 13.61 -16.34 11.11
N ALA A 235 12.35 -15.95 10.90
CA ALA A 235 11.19 -16.55 11.59
C ALA A 235 10.80 -17.95 11.05
N ALA A 236 11.20 -18.28 9.84
CA ALA A 236 10.91 -19.56 9.19
C ALA A 236 11.89 -20.71 9.55
N ARG A 237 12.81 -20.44 10.50
CA ARG A 237 13.78 -21.42 11.06
C ARG A 237 13.36 -21.82 12.46
#